data_230d5a01d1b2ffab60775fb13d8c3bae
#
_entry.id   230d5a01d1b2ffab60775fb13d8c3bae
#
_cell.length_a   1.000
_cell.length_b   1.000
_cell.length_c   1.000
_cell.angle_alpha   90.00
_cell.angle_beta   90.00
_cell.angle_gamma   90.00
#
_symmetry.space_group_name_H-M   'P 1'
#
loop_
_entity.id
_entity.type
_entity.pdbx_description
1 polymer ?
#
loop_
_entity_poly.entity_id
_entity_poly.type
_entity_poly.pdbx_seq_one_letter_code
_entity_poly.pdbx_strand_id
1 'polypeptide(L)'
;MQIGYAIPQTHREFFMGLMWRTNPQFTGRTVNDKMFFIRGPETNAYFGMRGCPGCPQRQFGWSHNASNVDNSHICGDGGFWCYPNVGSPPITIGQWTKIEGYMKSSTTMTSRDGTLRWWINGQPAGNYTNIN
;
A
#
# COMPACT_ATOMS: atom_id res chain seq x y z
N MET A 1 -18.87 -4.11 3.69
CA MET A 1 -18.98 -2.76 4.30
C MET A 1 -17.74 -1.97 3.90
N GLN A 2 -17.90 -0.78 3.38
CA GLN A 2 -16.79 0.14 3.06
C GLN A 2 -16.90 1.31 4.03
N ILE A 3 -15.81 1.60 4.75
CA ILE A 3 -15.71 2.77 5.62
C ILE A 3 -14.82 3.77 4.91
N GLY A 4 -15.31 4.98 4.71
CA GLY A 4 -14.57 6.07 4.07
C GLY A 4 -14.31 7.20 5.05
N TYR A 5 -13.14 7.79 4.95
CA TYR A 5 -12.76 9.02 5.64
C TYR A 5 -12.30 10.05 4.61
N ALA A 6 -12.87 11.25 4.67
CA ALA A 6 -12.47 12.34 3.78
C ALA A 6 -11.23 13.04 4.33
N ILE A 7 -10.15 13.06 3.54
CA ILE A 7 -8.93 13.79 3.85
C ILE A 7 -9.00 15.13 3.10
N PRO A 8 -8.81 16.29 3.78
CA PRO A 8 -8.74 17.56 3.09
C PRO A 8 -7.65 17.58 2.01
N GLN A 9 -7.96 18.13 0.85
CA GLN A 9 -7.04 18.15 -0.31
C GLN A 9 -5.75 18.96 -0.06
N THR A 10 -5.71 19.76 0.99
CA THR A 10 -4.53 20.53 1.40
C THR A 10 -3.45 19.68 2.09
N HIS A 11 -3.78 18.48 2.51
CA HIS A 11 -2.84 17.61 3.19
C HIS A 11 -2.00 16.83 2.18
N ARG A 12 -0.69 17.00 2.24
CA ARG A 12 0.27 16.29 1.40
C ARG A 12 0.90 15.08 2.11
N GLU A 13 0.72 14.99 3.40
CA GLU A 13 1.22 13.90 4.22
C GLU A 13 0.07 13.17 4.89
N PHE A 14 0.18 11.87 4.92
CA PHE A 14 -0.84 11.00 5.45
C PHE A 14 -0.19 9.82 6.18
N PHE A 15 -0.66 9.57 7.39
CA PHE A 15 -0.32 8.39 8.16
C PHE A 15 -1.59 7.62 8.50
N MET A 16 -1.53 6.31 8.41
CA MET A 16 -2.61 5.44 8.83
C MET A 16 -2.08 4.25 9.63
N GLY A 17 -2.90 3.76 10.50
CA GLY A 17 -2.67 2.53 11.24
C GLY A 17 -3.97 1.78 11.46
N LEU A 18 -3.93 0.47 11.33
CA LEU A 18 -5.08 -0.38 11.60
C LEU A 18 -4.65 -1.77 12.09
N MET A 19 -5.56 -2.39 12.82
CA MET A 19 -5.49 -3.81 13.13
C MET A 19 -6.32 -4.58 12.12
N TRP A 20 -5.70 -5.54 11.47
CA TRP A 20 -6.31 -6.35 10.42
C TRP A 20 -6.29 -7.84 10.77
N ARG A 21 -7.38 -8.50 10.47
CA ARG A 21 -7.48 -9.97 10.58
C ARG A 21 -8.38 -10.49 9.49
N THR A 22 -7.94 -11.50 8.78
CA THR A 22 -8.78 -12.27 7.87
C THR A 22 -9.50 -13.40 8.60
N ASN A 23 -10.57 -13.90 8.01
CA ASN A 23 -11.10 -15.20 8.41
C ASN A 23 -9.98 -16.26 8.21
N PRO A 24 -9.81 -17.24 9.13
CA PRO A 24 -8.81 -18.31 8.95
C PRO A 24 -9.00 -19.12 7.66
N GLN A 25 -10.21 -19.17 7.12
CA GLN A 25 -10.53 -19.87 5.87
C GLN A 25 -10.36 -18.99 4.62
N PHE A 26 -9.81 -17.78 4.78
CA PHE A 26 -9.62 -16.87 3.66
C PHE A 26 -8.58 -17.41 2.68
N THR A 27 -9.01 -17.67 1.45
CA THR A 27 -8.13 -18.19 0.40
C THR A 27 -7.49 -17.09 -0.45
N GLY A 28 -8.10 -15.89 -0.49
CA GLY A 28 -7.63 -14.76 -1.30
C GLY A 28 -7.72 -14.99 -2.80
N ARG A 29 -7.24 -14.01 -3.56
CA ARG A 29 -7.19 -14.05 -5.03
C ARG A 29 -5.78 -14.27 -5.53
N THR A 30 -5.67 -14.69 -6.80
CA THR A 30 -4.38 -14.94 -7.46
C THR A 30 -3.53 -13.68 -7.63
N VAL A 31 -4.15 -12.54 -7.84
CA VAL A 31 -3.44 -11.29 -8.15
C VAL A 31 -3.21 -10.45 -6.90
N ASN A 32 -4.27 -9.99 -6.28
CA ASN A 32 -4.22 -9.22 -5.05
C ASN A 32 -5.59 -9.17 -4.35
N ASP A 33 -5.56 -8.92 -3.05
CA ASP A 33 -6.72 -8.62 -2.24
C ASP A 33 -6.58 -7.18 -1.74
N LYS A 34 -7.38 -6.29 -2.32
CA LYS A 34 -7.39 -4.87 -1.97
C LYS A 34 -7.98 -4.68 -0.59
N MET A 35 -7.25 -4.04 0.29
CA MET A 35 -7.65 -3.87 1.69
C MET A 35 -8.21 -2.48 1.95
N PHE A 36 -7.49 -1.46 1.57
CA PHE A 36 -7.95 -0.07 1.71
C PHE A 36 -7.38 0.80 0.60
N PHE A 37 -8.11 1.88 0.33
CA PHE A 37 -7.85 2.77 -0.78
C PHE A 37 -7.63 4.19 -0.28
N ILE A 38 -6.72 4.89 -0.95
CA ILE A 38 -6.68 6.34 -0.96
C ILE A 38 -7.17 6.77 -2.34
N ARG A 39 -8.24 7.54 -2.35
CA ARG A 39 -8.85 8.00 -3.60
C ARG A 39 -8.79 9.52 -3.69
N GLY A 40 -8.29 10.01 -4.80
CA GLY A 40 -8.40 11.39 -5.25
C GLY A 40 -9.17 11.47 -6.57
N PRO A 41 -9.41 12.68 -7.09
CA PRO A 41 -10.11 12.87 -8.36
C PRO A 41 -9.47 12.11 -9.53
N GLU A 42 -8.15 11.96 -9.50
CA GLU A 42 -7.37 11.35 -10.57
C GLU A 42 -6.44 10.23 -10.07
N THR A 43 -6.53 9.88 -8.80
CA THR A 43 -5.62 8.93 -8.15
C THR A 43 -6.38 7.78 -7.54
N ASN A 44 -5.96 6.58 -7.84
CA ASN A 44 -6.49 5.37 -7.25
C ASN A 44 -5.33 4.55 -6.68
N ALA A 45 -5.00 4.84 -5.45
CA ALA A 45 -3.94 4.15 -4.74
C ALA A 45 -4.55 3.19 -3.71
N TYR A 46 -3.97 2.02 -3.54
CA TYR A 46 -4.45 1.06 -2.54
C TYR A 46 -3.31 0.22 -1.95
N PHE A 47 -3.50 -0.13 -0.72
CA PHE A 47 -2.75 -1.21 -0.09
C PHE A 47 -3.49 -2.54 -0.25
N GLY A 48 -2.74 -3.58 -0.49
CA GLY A 48 -3.31 -4.91 -0.66
C GLY A 48 -2.34 -6.03 -0.30
N MET A 49 -2.93 -7.18 -0.03
CA MET A 49 -2.18 -8.40 0.12
C MET A 49 -1.94 -9.03 -1.26
N ARG A 50 -0.70 -9.40 -1.52
CA ARG A 50 -0.33 -10.19 -2.67
C ARG A 50 0.16 -11.57 -2.23
N GLY A 51 -0.07 -12.54 -3.03
CA GLY A 51 0.38 -13.89 -2.74
C GLY A 51 -0.43 -14.94 -3.49
N CYS A 52 -0.22 -16.17 -3.20
CA CYS A 52 -0.93 -17.28 -3.82
C CYS A 52 -2.24 -17.60 -3.10
N PRO A 53 -3.31 -17.99 -3.81
CA PRO A 53 -4.52 -18.50 -3.18
C PRO A 53 -4.19 -19.69 -2.28
N GLY A 54 -4.76 -19.69 -1.07
CA GLY A 54 -4.53 -20.76 -0.08
C GLY A 54 -3.18 -20.71 0.65
N CYS A 55 -2.27 -19.78 0.32
CA CYS A 55 -1.06 -19.62 1.11
C CYS A 55 -1.37 -19.07 2.50
N PRO A 56 -0.80 -19.64 3.56
CA PRO A 56 -1.04 -19.19 4.94
C PRO A 56 -0.41 -17.83 5.25
N GLN A 57 0.54 -17.38 4.45
CA GLN A 57 1.22 -16.11 4.60
C GLN A 57 1.19 -15.31 3.30
N ARG A 58 1.02 -14.00 3.42
CA ARG A 58 0.90 -13.06 2.33
C ARG A 58 1.88 -11.91 2.49
N GLN A 59 2.34 -11.39 1.37
CA GLN A 59 3.05 -10.12 1.33
C GLN A 59 2.06 -8.97 1.23
N PHE A 60 2.39 -7.87 1.87
CA PHE A 60 1.64 -6.63 1.80
C PHE A 60 2.40 -5.62 0.95
N GLY A 61 1.71 -4.95 0.08
CA GLY A 61 2.30 -3.95 -0.80
C GLY A 61 1.33 -2.84 -1.14
N TRP A 62 1.86 -1.86 -1.84
CA TRP A 62 1.14 -0.70 -2.32
C TRP A 62 0.99 -0.76 -3.83
N SER A 63 -0.17 -0.40 -4.34
CA SER A 63 -0.39 -0.18 -5.76
C SER A 63 -0.91 1.23 -5.98
N HIS A 64 -0.34 1.90 -6.94
CA HIS A 64 -0.77 3.21 -7.39
C HIS A 64 -1.17 3.15 -8.87
N ASN A 65 -2.32 3.71 -9.17
CA ASN A 65 -2.81 3.87 -10.53
C ASN A 65 -3.34 5.28 -10.67
N ALA A 66 -2.52 6.16 -11.23
CA ALA A 66 -2.92 7.51 -11.58
C ALA A 66 -2.92 7.62 -13.10
N SER A 67 -3.99 8.16 -13.65
CA SER A 67 -4.17 8.31 -15.10
C SER A 67 -3.19 9.31 -15.73
N ASN A 68 -2.62 10.20 -14.93
CA ASN A 68 -1.80 11.33 -15.39
C ASN A 68 -0.34 11.27 -14.94
N VAL A 69 0.10 10.16 -14.39
CA VAL A 69 1.48 9.99 -13.93
C VAL A 69 2.15 8.88 -14.73
N ASP A 70 3.41 9.09 -15.07
CA ASP A 70 4.24 8.02 -15.59
C ASP A 70 4.41 6.94 -14.52
N ASN A 71 3.60 5.90 -14.63
CA ASN A 71 3.57 4.78 -13.67
C ASN A 71 4.86 3.95 -13.69
N SER A 72 5.76 4.16 -14.65
CA SER A 72 7.01 3.42 -14.77
C SER A 72 8.01 3.73 -13.64
N HIS A 73 7.80 4.81 -12.90
CA HIS A 73 8.73 5.29 -11.89
C HIS A 73 8.17 5.40 -10.47
N ILE A 74 6.98 4.85 -10.22
CA ILE A 74 6.36 4.97 -8.89
C ILE A 74 7.16 4.23 -7.83
N CYS A 75 7.66 3.03 -8.12
CA CYS A 75 8.36 2.20 -7.16
C CYS A 75 9.66 1.62 -7.73
N GLY A 76 10.50 2.47 -8.29
CA GLY A 76 11.74 2.03 -8.94
C GLY A 76 11.49 1.50 -10.34
N ASP A 77 11.99 0.31 -10.66
CA ASP A 77 12.14 -0.21 -12.03
C ASP A 77 10.84 -0.65 -12.73
N GLY A 78 9.77 0.00 -12.48
CA GLY A 78 8.63 -0.15 -13.35
C GLY A 78 7.53 -1.02 -12.81
N GLY A 79 6.49 -0.40 -12.53
CA GLY A 79 5.21 -0.98 -12.24
C GLY A 79 4.47 -0.20 -11.17
N PHE A 80 3.18 -0.31 -11.25
CA PHE A 80 2.27 0.28 -10.27
C PHE A 80 2.17 -0.53 -8.97
N TRP A 81 3.11 -1.41 -8.70
CA TRP A 81 3.14 -2.21 -7.48
C TRP A 81 4.46 -2.07 -6.75
N CYS A 82 4.40 -1.44 -5.57
CA CYS A 82 5.53 -1.32 -4.68
C CYS A 82 5.58 -2.55 -3.77
N TYR A 83 6.61 -3.34 -3.95
CA TYR A 83 6.88 -4.51 -3.12
C TYR A 83 7.60 -4.12 -1.82
N PRO A 84 7.61 -4.98 -0.80
CA PRO A 84 8.52 -4.82 0.32
C PRO A 84 9.97 -4.73 -0.16
N ASN A 85 10.71 -3.68 0.26
CA ASN A 85 12.10 -3.43 -0.18
C ASN A 85 13.10 -3.24 0.97
N VAL A 86 12.65 -3.26 2.21
CA VAL A 86 13.52 -3.15 3.41
C VAL A 86 13.46 -4.42 4.26
N GLY A 87 12.34 -5.09 4.24
CA GLY A 87 12.08 -6.36 4.89
C GLY A 87 10.83 -6.97 4.28
N SER A 88 10.52 -8.21 4.58
CA SER A 88 9.32 -8.86 4.06
C SER A 88 8.53 -9.57 5.16
N PRO A 89 8.11 -8.83 6.22
CA PRO A 89 7.30 -9.42 7.26
C PRO A 89 5.95 -9.86 6.68
N PRO A 90 5.55 -11.13 6.88
CA PRO A 90 4.33 -11.65 6.30
C PRO A 90 3.09 -11.23 7.08
N ILE A 91 1.95 -11.17 6.38
CA ILE A 91 0.64 -11.20 7.00
C ILE A 91 0.20 -12.67 7.08
N THR A 92 -0.02 -13.17 8.29
CA THR A 92 -0.51 -14.53 8.51
C THR A 92 -2.03 -14.57 8.50
N ILE A 93 -2.59 -15.44 7.68
CA ILE A 93 -4.04 -15.61 7.57
C ILE A 93 -4.62 -16.07 8.91
N GLY A 94 -5.72 -15.44 9.32
CA GLY A 94 -6.41 -15.74 10.57
C GLY A 94 -5.80 -15.10 11.83
N GLN A 95 -4.68 -14.41 11.71
CA GLN A 95 -4.05 -13.71 12.84
C GLN A 95 -4.26 -12.20 12.78
N TRP A 96 -4.28 -11.56 13.94
CA TRP A 96 -4.26 -10.12 14.03
C TRP A 96 -2.90 -9.56 13.59
N THR A 97 -2.93 -8.61 12.69
CA THR A 97 -1.74 -7.95 12.15
C THR A 97 -1.93 -6.44 12.27
N LYS A 98 -0.97 -5.75 12.87
CA LYS A 98 -0.90 -4.29 12.82
C LYS A 98 -0.29 -3.87 11.50
N ILE A 99 -1.00 -3.05 10.75
CA ILE A 99 -0.56 -2.50 9.46
C ILE A 99 -0.47 -0.99 9.63
N GLU A 100 0.67 -0.42 9.31
CA GLU A 100 0.91 1.01 9.35
C GLU A 100 1.45 1.47 7.99
N GLY A 101 0.99 2.62 7.55
CA GLY A 101 1.41 3.22 6.28
C GLY A 101 1.60 4.72 6.42
N TYR A 102 2.64 5.22 5.78
CA TYR A 102 2.93 6.64 5.64
C TYR A 102 3.10 6.99 4.18
N MET A 103 2.45 8.05 3.76
CA MET A 103 2.59 8.58 2.41
C MET A 103 2.78 10.10 2.49
N LYS A 104 3.75 10.58 1.72
CA LYS A 104 3.94 11.98 1.40
C LYS A 104 3.88 12.14 -0.11
N SER A 105 2.97 12.96 -0.59
CA SER A 105 2.85 13.28 -2.01
C SER A 105 4.06 14.06 -2.49
N SER A 106 4.45 13.85 -3.73
CA SER A 106 5.45 14.64 -4.41
C SER A 106 5.05 16.12 -4.50
N THR A 107 6.02 17.03 -4.55
CA THR A 107 5.75 18.48 -4.62
C THR A 107 5.08 18.88 -5.92
N THR A 108 5.46 18.24 -7.00
CA THR A 108 4.86 18.39 -8.33
C THR A 108 4.73 17.01 -8.97
N MET A 109 4.02 16.90 -10.08
CA MET A 109 3.90 15.64 -10.83
C MET A 109 5.23 15.14 -11.42
N THR A 110 6.26 15.96 -11.44
CA THR A 110 7.57 15.63 -12.00
C THR A 110 8.70 15.63 -10.97
N SER A 111 8.48 16.21 -9.79
CA SER A 111 9.45 16.14 -8.70
C SER A 111 9.35 14.77 -8.02
N ARG A 112 10.43 14.07 -7.88
CA ARG A 112 10.47 12.76 -7.22
C ARG A 112 10.87 12.90 -5.75
N ASP A 113 10.14 13.72 -5.00
CA ASP A 113 10.36 13.98 -3.58
C ASP A 113 9.27 13.40 -2.68
N GLY A 114 8.40 12.59 -3.24
CA GLY A 114 7.39 11.85 -2.51
C GLY A 114 7.98 10.67 -1.73
N THR A 115 7.26 10.22 -0.74
CA THR A 115 7.70 9.12 0.14
C THR A 115 6.54 8.17 0.40
N LEU A 116 6.84 6.87 0.38
CA LEU A 116 5.92 5.82 0.76
C LEU A 116 6.62 4.85 1.70
N ARG A 117 6.06 4.64 2.88
CA ARG A 117 6.58 3.70 3.88
C ARG A 117 5.46 2.87 4.45
N TRP A 118 5.75 1.65 4.84
CA TRP A 118 4.81 0.84 5.61
C TRP A 118 5.51 -0.16 6.52
N TRP A 119 4.80 -0.55 7.55
CA TRP A 119 5.25 -1.49 8.57
C TRP A 119 4.19 -2.55 8.81
N ILE A 120 4.64 -3.75 9.12
CA ILE A 120 3.82 -4.88 9.52
C ILE A 120 4.27 -5.32 10.90
N ASN A 121 3.37 -5.25 11.89
CA ASN A 121 3.68 -5.53 13.30
C ASN A 121 4.90 -4.74 13.82
N GLY A 122 5.02 -3.48 13.41
CA GLY A 122 6.12 -2.60 13.76
C GLY A 122 7.43 -2.87 13.00
N GLN A 123 7.50 -3.90 12.17
CA GLN A 123 8.67 -4.19 11.36
C GLN A 123 8.60 -3.45 10.02
N PRO A 124 9.63 -2.72 9.60
CA PRO A 124 9.64 -2.02 8.32
C PRO A 124 9.58 -3.03 7.17
N ALA A 125 8.72 -2.73 6.21
CA ALA A 125 8.53 -3.57 5.03
C ALA A 125 8.79 -2.78 3.73
N GLY A 126 8.33 -1.54 3.65
CA GLY A 126 8.56 -0.68 2.49
C GLY A 126 9.13 0.67 2.87
N ASN A 127 10.08 1.15 2.05
CA ASN A 127 10.65 2.48 2.16
C ASN A 127 11.08 2.99 0.79
N TYR A 128 10.22 3.77 0.18
CA TYR A 128 10.46 4.42 -1.10
C TYR A 128 10.49 5.93 -0.88
N THR A 129 11.52 6.60 -1.36
CA THR A 129 11.80 8.02 -1.10
C THR A 129 11.86 8.89 -2.34
N ASN A 130 11.76 8.33 -3.51
CA ASN A 130 11.87 9.06 -4.79
C ASN A 130 10.69 8.76 -5.69
N ILE A 131 9.48 8.82 -5.12
CA ILE A 131 8.25 8.56 -5.86
C ILE A 131 7.59 9.87 -6.34
N ASN A 132 6.83 9.76 -7.41
CA ASN A 132 6.00 10.87 -7.93
C ASN A 132 4.71 11.03 -7.16
#